data_51f536b34d517b36e1ea77ba6d8e4464
#
_entry.id   51f536b34d517b36e1ea77ba6d8e4464
#
_cell.length_a   1.000
_cell.length_b   1.000
_cell.length_c   1.000
_cell.angle_alpha   90.00
_cell.angle_beta   90.00
_cell.angle_gamma   90.00
#
_symmetry.space_group_name_H-M   'P 1'
#
loop_
_entity.id
_entity.type
_entity.pdbx_description
1 polymer ?
#
loop_
_entity_poly.entity_id
_entity_poly.type
_entity_poly.pdbx_seq_one_letter_code
_entity_poly.pdbx_strand_id
1 'polypeptide(L)'
;MIFARGSHVCEYLSAAAKTIAPEPAAREAWMEAQKEALKTGRLDAVLQALAPDREAPGVNDDDAPVRACHRYLGARKDQLNYREALAAGLPIGSGEIESAHRYVAQKRLKLPGAWWRVENAEYMLALRINRLNGDWDAYWAALAANPPAPANLNRPKVSQNAAA
;
A
#
# COMPACT_ATOMS: atom_id res chain seq x y z
N MET A 1 -1.68 3.85 -9.04
CA MET A 1 -1.25 2.85 -8.03
C MET A 1 -0.01 3.35 -7.30
N ILE A 2 -0.14 4.47 -6.56
CA ILE A 2 0.99 5.24 -5.98
C ILE A 2 1.11 5.04 -4.44
N PHE A 3 0.08 4.52 -3.78
CA PHE A 3 -0.16 4.72 -2.34
C PHE A 3 0.32 3.65 -1.36
N ALA A 4 0.78 2.50 -1.84
CA ALA A 4 1.27 1.42 -0.96
C ALA A 4 2.72 1.60 -0.46
N ARG A 5 3.38 2.74 -0.77
CA ARG A 5 4.84 2.91 -0.57
C ARG A 5 5.23 3.85 0.57
N GLY A 6 4.28 4.51 1.23
CA GLY A 6 4.58 5.42 2.34
C GLY A 6 5.19 4.71 3.55
N SER A 7 4.77 3.47 3.84
CA SER A 7 5.37 2.66 4.91
C SER A 7 6.83 2.31 4.60
N HIS A 8 7.13 1.87 3.39
CA HIS A 8 8.50 1.53 2.99
C HIS A 8 9.45 2.73 3.01
N VAL A 9 8.99 3.93 2.60
CA VAL A 9 9.81 5.16 2.70
C VAL A 9 10.16 5.43 4.16
N CYS A 10 9.19 5.35 5.07
CA CYS A 10 9.42 5.55 6.51
C CYS A 10 10.36 4.48 7.09
N GLU A 11 10.28 3.24 6.65
CA GLU A 11 11.17 2.15 7.06
C GLU A 11 12.62 2.43 6.65
N TYR A 12 12.86 2.81 5.39
CA TYR A 12 14.18 3.17 4.89
C TYR A 12 14.74 4.41 5.61
N LEU A 13 13.93 5.46 5.79
CA LEU A 13 14.33 6.63 6.55
C LEU A 13 14.65 6.30 8.01
N SER A 14 13.85 5.45 8.64
CA SER A 14 14.06 5.03 10.02
C SER A 14 15.36 4.21 10.19
N ALA A 15 15.67 3.35 9.22
CA ALA A 15 16.92 2.61 9.22
C ALA A 15 18.13 3.55 9.08
N ALA A 16 18.10 4.47 8.11
CA ALA A 16 19.14 5.48 7.92
C ALA A 16 19.31 6.41 9.13
N ALA A 17 18.19 6.84 9.73
CA ALA A 17 18.21 7.73 10.89
C ALA A 17 18.92 7.14 12.11
N LYS A 18 18.94 5.82 12.28
CA LYS A 18 19.66 5.16 13.38
C LYS A 18 21.17 5.34 13.26
N THR A 19 21.67 5.42 12.03
CA THR A 19 23.08 5.65 11.75
C THR A 19 23.44 7.13 11.83
N ILE A 20 22.61 8.00 11.23
CA ILE A 20 22.86 9.46 11.14
C ILE A 20 22.65 10.16 12.49
N ALA A 21 21.61 9.76 13.23
CA ALA A 21 21.24 10.38 14.51
C ALA A 21 20.99 9.29 15.56
N PRO A 22 22.05 8.78 16.22
CA PRO A 22 21.91 7.70 17.20
C PRO A 22 21.10 8.11 18.44
N GLU A 23 21.15 9.38 18.83
CA GLU A 23 20.37 9.89 19.96
C GLU A 23 18.88 9.95 19.64
N PRO A 24 17.97 9.46 20.53
CA PRO A 24 16.55 9.36 20.26
C PRO A 24 15.88 10.69 19.85
N ALA A 25 16.17 11.77 20.57
CA ALA A 25 15.61 13.09 20.30
C ALA A 25 16.10 13.67 18.95
N ALA A 26 17.40 13.51 18.66
CA ALA A 26 17.98 13.94 17.39
C ALA A 26 17.40 13.12 16.21
N ARG A 27 17.19 11.83 16.42
CA ARG A 27 16.59 10.93 15.43
C ARG A 27 15.16 11.32 15.09
N GLU A 28 14.34 11.61 16.10
CA GLU A 28 12.96 12.05 15.90
C GLU A 28 12.91 13.37 15.12
N ALA A 29 13.71 14.35 15.52
CA ALA A 29 13.82 15.64 14.83
C ALA A 29 14.28 15.46 13.37
N TRP A 30 15.28 14.63 13.14
CA TRP A 30 15.77 14.33 11.78
C TRP A 30 14.68 13.67 10.94
N MET A 31 13.98 12.66 11.48
CA MET A 31 12.87 11.98 10.79
C MET A 31 11.74 12.92 10.40
N GLU A 32 11.32 13.80 11.31
CA GLU A 32 10.26 14.75 11.01
C GLU A 32 10.68 15.76 9.94
N ALA A 33 11.93 16.24 9.98
CA ALA A 33 12.47 17.11 8.95
C ALA A 33 12.45 16.46 7.56
N GLN A 34 12.84 15.17 7.45
CA GLN A 34 12.81 14.44 6.18
C GLN A 34 11.36 14.19 5.70
N LYS A 35 10.48 13.81 6.58
CA LYS A 35 9.05 13.63 6.25
C LYS A 35 8.42 14.94 5.74
N GLU A 36 8.70 16.05 6.39
CA GLU A 36 8.19 17.36 5.96
C GLU A 36 8.80 17.78 4.61
N ALA A 37 10.07 17.51 4.38
CA ALA A 37 10.69 17.74 3.09
C ALA A 37 10.02 16.92 1.96
N LEU A 38 9.68 15.66 2.22
CA LEU A 38 8.95 14.82 1.26
C LEU A 38 7.54 15.35 0.98
N LYS A 39 6.78 15.72 2.03
CA LYS A 39 5.41 16.26 1.89
C LYS A 39 5.40 17.56 1.07
N THR A 40 6.44 18.35 1.19
CA THR A 40 6.58 19.62 0.44
C THR A 40 7.23 19.46 -0.93
N GLY A 41 7.51 18.23 -1.37
CA GLY A 41 8.08 17.92 -2.69
C GLY A 41 9.58 18.20 -2.80
N ARG A 42 10.30 18.29 -1.68
CA ARG A 42 11.74 18.55 -1.62
C ARG A 42 12.55 17.27 -1.50
N LEU A 43 12.29 16.29 -2.37
CA LEU A 43 13.01 15.01 -2.37
C LEU A 43 14.52 15.18 -2.54
N ASP A 44 14.96 16.12 -3.37
CA ASP A 44 16.39 16.37 -3.59
C ASP A 44 17.08 16.85 -2.30
N ALA A 45 16.38 17.61 -1.43
CA ALA A 45 16.91 17.99 -0.13
C ALA A 45 17.11 16.77 0.79
N VAL A 46 16.19 15.79 0.74
CA VAL A 46 16.35 14.53 1.49
C VAL A 46 17.54 13.72 0.98
N LEU A 47 17.72 13.63 -0.34
CA LEU A 47 18.88 12.95 -0.94
C LEU A 47 20.19 13.64 -0.57
N GLN A 48 20.20 14.97 -0.56
CA GLN A 48 21.38 15.75 -0.10
C GLN A 48 21.68 15.54 1.39
N ALA A 49 20.64 15.43 2.22
CA ALA A 49 20.81 15.16 3.66
C ALA A 49 21.37 13.74 3.95
N LEU A 50 21.10 12.78 3.07
CA LEU A 50 21.63 11.42 3.17
C LEU A 50 23.05 11.27 2.62
N ALA A 51 23.46 12.15 1.71
CA ALA A 51 24.70 11.98 0.93
C ALA A 51 25.98 11.91 1.77
N PRO A 52 26.18 12.74 2.82
CA PRO A 52 27.40 12.73 3.63
C PRO A 52 27.65 11.42 4.40
N ASP A 53 26.56 10.78 4.85
CA ASP A 53 26.61 9.61 5.72
C ASP A 53 26.46 8.28 4.95
N ARG A 54 26.53 8.32 3.60
CA ARG A 54 26.45 7.09 2.81
C ARG A 54 27.65 6.21 3.03
N GLU A 55 27.38 4.96 3.33
CA GLU A 55 28.41 3.94 3.52
C GLU A 55 29.18 3.69 2.21
N ALA A 56 30.46 3.33 2.36
CA ALA A 56 31.34 3.06 1.24
C ALA A 56 30.84 1.89 0.36
N PRO A 57 31.18 1.87 -0.95
CA PRO A 57 30.71 0.82 -1.88
C PRO A 57 31.10 -0.62 -1.46
N GLY A 58 32.15 -0.78 -0.65
CA GLY A 58 32.61 -2.09 -0.16
C GLY A 58 31.84 -2.62 1.07
N VAL A 59 30.98 -1.81 1.69
CA VAL A 59 30.13 -2.27 2.79
C VAL A 59 29.00 -3.14 2.25
N ASN A 60 28.67 -4.24 2.93
CA ASN A 60 27.55 -5.09 2.56
C ASN A 60 26.24 -4.27 2.54
N ASP A 61 25.34 -4.58 1.61
CA ASP A 61 24.05 -3.86 1.49
C ASP A 61 23.19 -3.98 2.75
N ASP A 62 23.27 -5.08 3.48
CA ASP A 62 22.54 -5.27 4.75
C ASP A 62 23.05 -4.36 5.88
N ASP A 63 24.31 -3.95 5.79
CA ASP A 63 24.98 -3.07 6.77
C ASP A 63 25.08 -1.61 6.29
N ALA A 64 24.40 -1.27 5.16
CA ALA A 64 24.45 0.03 4.51
C ALA A 64 23.09 0.73 4.42
N PRO A 65 22.40 1.02 5.56
CA PRO A 65 21.05 1.56 5.57
C PRO A 65 20.91 2.95 4.93
N VAL A 66 21.94 3.81 5.05
CA VAL A 66 21.90 5.16 4.44
C VAL A 66 22.04 5.08 2.93
N ARG A 67 22.96 4.25 2.44
CA ARG A 67 23.12 3.98 1.00
C ARG A 67 21.85 3.33 0.42
N ALA A 68 21.26 2.37 1.14
CA ALA A 68 20.02 1.72 0.73
C ALA A 68 18.86 2.71 0.66
N CYS A 69 18.71 3.59 1.65
CA CYS A 69 17.71 4.66 1.66
C CYS A 69 17.88 5.63 0.48
N HIS A 70 19.09 6.12 0.29
CA HIS A 70 19.41 7.03 -0.82
C HIS A 70 19.09 6.40 -2.19
N ARG A 71 19.50 5.15 -2.41
CA ARG A 71 19.22 4.38 -3.62
C ARG A 71 17.72 4.18 -3.83
N TYR A 72 17.01 3.79 -2.77
CA TYR A 72 15.56 3.56 -2.80
C TYR A 72 14.79 4.82 -3.21
N LEU A 73 15.08 5.95 -2.57
CA LEU A 73 14.43 7.23 -2.87
C LEU A 73 14.80 7.75 -4.27
N GLY A 74 16.08 7.66 -4.62
CA GLY A 74 16.59 8.12 -5.92
C GLY A 74 15.98 7.37 -7.11
N ALA A 75 15.81 6.04 -6.97
CA ALA A 75 15.22 5.19 -8.01
C ALA A 75 13.70 5.39 -8.18
N ARG A 76 13.05 6.14 -7.28
CA ARG A 76 11.60 6.33 -7.26
C ARG A 76 11.15 7.79 -7.27
N LYS A 77 11.98 8.67 -7.78
CA LYS A 77 11.69 10.13 -7.85
C LYS A 77 10.31 10.42 -8.44
N ASP A 78 9.96 9.75 -9.53
CA ASP A 78 8.69 9.94 -10.23
C ASP A 78 7.47 9.35 -9.51
N GLN A 79 7.70 8.61 -8.43
CA GLN A 79 6.66 7.91 -7.67
C GLN A 79 6.43 8.52 -6.28
N LEU A 80 7.26 9.47 -5.85
CA LEU A 80 7.23 10.09 -4.52
C LEU A 80 6.63 11.49 -4.56
N ASN A 81 5.53 11.65 -5.28
CA ASN A 81 4.87 12.93 -5.52
C ASN A 81 3.85 13.26 -4.40
N TYR A 82 4.34 13.28 -3.16
CA TYR A 82 3.50 13.48 -1.99
C TYR A 82 2.80 14.84 -1.96
N ARG A 83 3.47 15.90 -2.43
CA ARG A 83 2.90 17.25 -2.48
C ARG A 83 1.64 17.30 -3.36
N GLU A 84 1.69 16.72 -4.54
CA GLU A 84 0.53 16.69 -5.45
C GLU A 84 -0.58 15.76 -4.92
N ALA A 85 -0.21 14.63 -4.34
CA ALA A 85 -1.17 13.74 -3.71
C ALA A 85 -1.92 14.44 -2.58
N LEU A 86 -1.23 15.16 -1.70
CA LEU A 86 -1.84 15.93 -0.63
C LEU A 86 -2.73 17.07 -1.17
N ALA A 87 -2.27 17.81 -2.19
CA ALA A 87 -3.05 18.85 -2.83
C ALA A 87 -4.34 18.30 -3.49
N ALA A 88 -4.30 17.07 -3.97
CA ALA A 88 -5.46 16.36 -4.51
C ALA A 88 -6.34 15.69 -3.43
N GLY A 89 -6.04 15.86 -2.14
CA GLY A 89 -6.76 15.22 -1.03
C GLY A 89 -6.57 13.69 -0.97
N LEU A 90 -5.51 13.17 -1.60
CA LEU A 90 -5.25 11.74 -1.61
C LEU A 90 -4.40 11.31 -0.41
N PRO A 91 -4.65 10.11 0.16
CA PRO A 91 -3.87 9.59 1.27
C PRO A 91 -2.43 9.27 0.85
N ILE A 92 -1.46 9.68 1.66
CA ILE A 92 -0.04 9.42 1.44
C ILE A 92 0.53 8.30 2.33
N GLY A 93 -0.27 7.81 3.27
CA GLY A 93 0.09 6.72 4.18
C GLY A 93 -0.54 5.38 3.80
N SER A 94 -0.02 4.29 4.34
CA SER A 94 -0.57 2.94 4.16
C SER A 94 -1.83 2.66 5.00
N GLY A 95 -2.12 3.50 6.00
CA GLY A 95 -3.18 3.26 6.98
C GLY A 95 -4.56 3.07 6.36
N GLU A 96 -4.92 3.82 5.33
CA GLU A 96 -6.19 3.63 4.64
C GLU A 96 -6.23 2.36 3.80
N ILE A 97 -5.10 1.99 3.17
CA ILE A 97 -4.98 0.75 2.41
C ILE A 97 -5.05 -0.46 3.35
N GLU A 98 -4.37 -0.39 4.49
CA GLU A 98 -4.42 -1.43 5.53
C GLU A 98 -5.82 -1.55 6.11
N SER A 99 -6.47 -0.42 6.38
CA SER A 99 -7.87 -0.36 6.83
C SER A 99 -8.80 -0.95 5.77
N ALA A 100 -8.69 -0.55 4.51
CA ALA A 100 -9.47 -1.10 3.41
C ALA A 100 -9.25 -2.61 3.28
N HIS A 101 -8.01 -3.08 3.30
CA HIS A 101 -7.70 -4.51 3.25
C HIS A 101 -8.32 -5.27 4.43
N ARG A 102 -8.26 -4.71 5.63
CA ARG A 102 -8.89 -5.30 6.83
C ARG A 102 -10.40 -5.38 6.69
N TYR A 103 -11.05 -4.30 6.26
CA TYR A 103 -12.51 -4.24 6.18
C TYR A 103 -13.09 -4.89 4.93
N VAL A 104 -12.44 -4.77 3.79
CA VAL A 104 -12.92 -5.33 2.52
C VAL A 104 -12.65 -6.84 2.47
N ALA A 105 -11.39 -7.23 2.63
CA ALA A 105 -10.97 -8.61 2.42
C ALA A 105 -11.00 -9.45 3.71
N GLN A 106 -10.22 -9.06 4.74
CA GLN A 106 -9.96 -9.93 5.87
C GLN A 106 -11.21 -10.25 6.68
N LYS A 107 -12.07 -9.28 6.94
CA LYS A 107 -13.29 -9.45 7.74
C LYS A 107 -14.26 -10.50 7.20
N ARG A 108 -14.13 -10.87 5.91
CA ARG A 108 -15.03 -11.84 5.27
C ARG A 108 -14.30 -13.07 4.75
N LEU A 109 -13.08 -12.93 4.26
CA LEU A 109 -12.36 -14.04 3.65
C LEU A 109 -11.51 -14.81 4.67
N LYS A 110 -11.06 -14.16 5.76
CA LYS A 110 -10.31 -14.81 6.85
C LYS A 110 -11.20 -15.26 8.01
N LEU A 111 -12.32 -15.90 7.73
CA LEU A 111 -13.15 -16.50 8.77
C LEU A 111 -12.65 -17.92 9.06
N PRO A 112 -12.43 -18.31 10.34
CA PRO A 112 -12.06 -19.68 10.69
C PRO A 112 -13.08 -20.68 10.14
N GLY A 113 -12.61 -21.71 9.45
CA GLY A 113 -13.47 -22.76 8.87
C GLY A 113 -14.21 -22.36 7.58
N ALA A 114 -14.07 -21.14 7.08
CA ALA A 114 -14.67 -20.73 5.81
C ALA A 114 -13.74 -21.07 4.64
N TRP A 115 -14.23 -21.88 3.72
CA TRP A 115 -13.57 -22.21 2.47
C TRP A 115 -14.26 -21.46 1.32
N TRP A 116 -13.53 -20.67 0.59
CA TRP A 116 -14.05 -19.88 -0.51
C TRP A 116 -13.62 -20.48 -1.85
N ARG A 117 -14.57 -20.60 -2.78
CA ARG A 117 -14.22 -20.70 -4.18
C ARG A 117 -13.76 -19.34 -4.66
N VAL A 118 -12.79 -19.29 -5.57
CA VAL A 118 -12.20 -18.04 -6.05
C VAL A 118 -13.27 -17.09 -6.59
N GLU A 119 -14.17 -17.59 -7.43
CA GLU A 119 -15.25 -16.80 -8.03
C GLU A 119 -16.18 -16.18 -6.97
N ASN A 120 -16.54 -16.96 -5.94
CA ASN A 120 -17.42 -16.48 -4.87
C ASN A 120 -16.70 -15.42 -4.00
N ALA A 121 -15.40 -15.57 -3.79
CA ALA A 121 -14.60 -14.58 -3.09
C ALA A 121 -14.54 -13.27 -3.88
N GLU A 122 -14.33 -13.32 -5.19
CA GLU A 122 -14.32 -12.16 -6.09
C GLU A 122 -15.67 -11.43 -6.09
N TYR A 123 -16.78 -12.14 -6.22
CA TYR A 123 -18.12 -11.54 -6.15
C TYR A 123 -18.39 -10.87 -4.79
N MET A 124 -17.98 -11.52 -3.69
CA MET A 124 -18.11 -10.95 -2.35
C MET A 124 -17.28 -9.68 -2.21
N LEU A 125 -16.07 -9.66 -2.72
CA LEU A 125 -15.23 -8.47 -2.70
C LEU A 125 -15.82 -7.35 -3.56
N ALA A 126 -16.31 -7.64 -4.76
CA ALA A 126 -16.95 -6.66 -5.64
C ALA A 126 -18.16 -5.99 -4.99
N LEU A 127 -19.04 -6.78 -4.35
CA LEU A 127 -20.20 -6.24 -3.62
C LEU A 127 -19.78 -5.37 -2.42
N ARG A 128 -18.72 -5.74 -1.71
CA ARG A 128 -18.21 -4.93 -0.60
C ARG A 128 -17.59 -3.62 -1.05
N ILE A 129 -16.89 -3.62 -2.18
CA ILE A 129 -16.32 -2.41 -2.78
C ILE A 129 -17.46 -1.47 -3.20
N ASN A 130 -18.48 -1.96 -3.90
CA ASN A 130 -19.65 -1.16 -4.27
C ASN A 130 -20.32 -0.49 -3.06
N ARG A 131 -20.45 -1.25 -1.95
CA ARG A 131 -21.03 -0.70 -0.72
C ARG A 131 -20.16 0.38 -0.08
N LEU A 132 -18.84 0.21 -0.08
CA LEU A 132 -17.90 1.17 0.49
C LEU A 132 -17.80 2.45 -0.33
N ASN A 133 -17.92 2.34 -1.66
CA ASN A 133 -17.91 3.49 -2.56
C ASN A 133 -19.24 4.28 -2.55
N GLY A 134 -20.27 3.77 -1.87
CA GLY A 134 -21.59 4.40 -1.88
C GLY A 134 -22.45 4.03 -3.10
N ASP A 135 -21.99 3.12 -3.95
CA ASP A 135 -22.65 2.74 -5.19
C ASP A 135 -23.74 1.66 -5.02
N TRP A 136 -24.06 1.31 -3.76
CA TRP A 136 -24.93 0.18 -3.45
C TRP A 136 -26.32 0.29 -4.07
N ASP A 137 -26.99 1.42 -3.90
CA ASP A 137 -28.36 1.61 -4.41
C ASP A 137 -28.36 1.71 -5.94
N ALA A 138 -27.38 2.40 -6.53
CA ALA A 138 -27.19 2.47 -7.97
C ALA A 138 -26.94 1.10 -8.60
N TYR A 139 -26.13 0.27 -7.95
CA TYR A 139 -25.86 -1.10 -8.38
C TYR A 139 -27.15 -1.95 -8.43
N TRP A 140 -27.97 -1.92 -7.37
CA TRP A 140 -29.20 -2.69 -7.33
C TRP A 140 -30.25 -2.16 -8.28
N ALA A 141 -30.36 -0.84 -8.48
CA ALA A 141 -31.23 -0.24 -9.47
C ALA A 141 -30.85 -0.66 -10.90
N ALA A 142 -29.57 -0.68 -11.23
CA ALA A 142 -29.07 -1.12 -12.52
C ALA A 142 -29.34 -2.62 -12.75
N LEU A 143 -29.17 -3.45 -11.72
CA LEU A 143 -29.46 -4.88 -11.78
C LEU A 143 -30.96 -5.17 -11.96
N ALA A 144 -31.83 -4.39 -11.31
CA ALA A 144 -33.26 -4.50 -11.44
C ALA A 144 -33.75 -4.09 -12.85
N ALA A 145 -33.13 -3.07 -13.45
CA ALA A 145 -33.42 -2.61 -14.80
C ALA A 145 -32.97 -3.61 -15.89
N ASN A 146 -31.85 -4.34 -15.61
CA ASN A 146 -31.28 -5.33 -16.53
C ASN A 146 -31.02 -6.64 -15.78
N PRO A 147 -32.05 -7.40 -15.43
CA PRO A 147 -31.87 -8.64 -14.70
C PRO A 147 -31.01 -9.64 -15.50
N PRO A 148 -30.02 -10.28 -14.87
CA PRO A 148 -29.26 -11.32 -15.55
C PRO A 148 -30.16 -12.49 -15.93
N ALA A 149 -29.80 -13.21 -16.97
CA ALA A 149 -30.50 -14.43 -17.34
C ALA A 149 -30.57 -15.38 -16.12
N PRO A 150 -31.70 -16.08 -15.91
CA PRO A 150 -31.86 -16.97 -14.78
C PRO A 150 -30.71 -18.00 -14.73
N ALA A 151 -30.10 -18.13 -13.59
CA ALA A 151 -29.00 -19.09 -13.40
C ALA A 151 -29.52 -20.51 -13.68
N ASN A 152 -28.85 -21.24 -14.55
CA ASN A 152 -29.16 -22.64 -14.80
C ASN A 152 -28.69 -23.46 -13.57
N LEU A 153 -29.59 -23.69 -12.64
CA LEU A 153 -29.33 -24.44 -11.40
C LEU A 153 -29.02 -25.93 -11.66
N ASN A 154 -29.30 -26.42 -12.87
CA ASN A 154 -29.03 -27.79 -13.32
C ASN A 154 -27.65 -27.97 -13.96
N ARG A 155 -26.78 -26.95 -13.95
CA ARG A 155 -25.42 -27.11 -14.46
C ARG A 155 -24.68 -28.14 -13.61
N PRO A 156 -24.23 -29.27 -14.18
CA PRO A 156 -23.51 -30.28 -13.41
C PRO A 156 -22.30 -29.65 -12.73
N LYS A 157 -22.13 -29.94 -11.44
CA LYS A 157 -20.94 -29.51 -10.69
C LYS A 157 -19.75 -30.15 -11.39
N VAL A 158 -18.90 -29.36 -12.02
CA VAL A 158 -17.63 -29.85 -12.54
C VAL A 158 -16.82 -30.37 -11.36
N SER A 159 -16.66 -31.70 -11.33
CA SER A 159 -15.85 -32.40 -10.34
C SER A 159 -14.40 -31.96 -10.54
N GLN A 160 -13.89 -31.15 -9.64
CA GLN A 160 -12.46 -30.81 -9.58
C GLN A 160 -11.69 -31.93 -8.83
N ASN A 161 -11.81 -33.17 -9.31
CA ASN A 161 -10.95 -34.27 -8.92
C ASN A 161 -10.13 -34.71 -10.13
N ALA A 162 -9.09 -33.93 -10.46
CA ALA A 162 -7.98 -34.38 -11.30
C ALA A 162 -6.79 -33.44 -11.13
N ALA A 163 -6.04 -33.62 -10.04
CA ALA A 163 -4.59 -33.43 -10.02
C ALA A 163 -4.08 -34.12 -8.74
N ALA A 164 -3.61 -35.35 -8.91
CA ALA A 164 -2.67 -36.00 -8.03
C ALA A 164 -1.28 -35.42 -8.27
#